data_d7754ce6e7b4dba7234c41b38c4b1643
#
_entry.id   d7754ce6e7b4dba7234c41b38c4b1643
#
_cell.length_a   1.000
_cell.length_b   1.000
_cell.length_c   1.000
_cell.angle_alpha   90.00
_cell.angle_beta   90.00
_cell.angle_gamma   90.00
#
_symmetry.space_group_name_H-M   'P 1'
#
loop_
_entity.id
_entity.type
_entity.pdbx_description
1 polymer ?
#
loop_
_entity_poly.entity_id
_entity_poly.type
_entity_poly.pdbx_seq_one_letter_code
_entity_poly.pdbx_strand_id
1 'polypeptide(L)'
;MSMMLKDIPDFLKPRERLKSFGVSFLSNEELIAILLRTGTKSTSVKELSLEVLKTIEKISDLNNVSLNQFMSISGIGEAKAMSIIAALELGKRVYLFNDKDKIIKINNSYTVYNLYKYLRMEEQENLIALFLDNKNCLIKSTKVFKGTVNSSIAHPRDIFKLAIRNNASSIIIVHNHPSGDATPSKEDITFTNNIFTSGKIIGIPVIEHLLVVGDNHCKIY
;
A
#
# COMPACT_ATOMS: atom_id res chain seq x y z
N MET A 1 20.02 -11.37 -35.06
CA MET A 1 21.16 -11.00 -34.22
C MET A 1 20.67 -10.02 -33.16
N SER A 2 20.80 -10.35 -31.87
CA SER A 2 20.39 -9.45 -30.80
C SER A 2 21.31 -8.22 -30.73
N MET A 3 20.74 -7.03 -30.79
CA MET A 3 21.50 -5.77 -30.76
C MET A 3 21.95 -5.51 -29.33
N MET A 4 23.23 -5.58 -29.04
CA MET A 4 23.79 -5.38 -27.71
C MET A 4 23.84 -3.89 -27.38
N LEU A 5 23.73 -3.52 -26.05
CA LEU A 5 23.80 -2.12 -25.62
C LEU A 5 25.03 -1.35 -26.10
N LYS A 6 26.15 -2.05 -26.32
CA LYS A 6 27.38 -1.44 -26.89
C LYS A 6 27.23 -0.96 -28.34
N ASP A 7 26.24 -1.53 -29.05
CA ASP A 7 26.01 -1.25 -30.48
C ASP A 7 24.97 -0.13 -30.68
N ILE A 8 24.40 0.38 -29.57
CA ILE A 8 23.40 1.46 -29.56
C ILE A 8 24.15 2.79 -29.32
N PRO A 9 23.82 3.87 -30.06
CA PRO A 9 24.32 5.21 -29.77
C PRO A 9 24.10 5.62 -28.31
N ASP A 10 25.06 6.33 -27.70
CA ASP A 10 25.04 6.66 -26.26
C ASP A 10 23.75 7.38 -25.86
N PHE A 11 23.25 8.31 -26.65
CA PHE A 11 22.04 9.07 -26.36
C PHE A 11 20.74 8.22 -26.28
N LEU A 12 20.77 6.99 -26.78
CA LEU A 12 19.67 6.02 -26.70
C LEU A 12 19.83 5.03 -25.52
N LYS A 13 20.98 5.05 -24.83
CA LYS A 13 21.21 4.16 -23.70
C LYS A 13 20.41 4.64 -22.48
N PRO A 14 19.71 3.75 -21.76
CA PRO A 14 18.84 4.14 -20.65
C PRO A 14 19.51 5.03 -19.59
N ARG A 15 20.77 4.75 -19.24
CA ARG A 15 21.51 5.55 -18.26
C ARG A 15 21.87 6.94 -18.77
N GLU A 16 22.23 7.07 -20.04
CA GLU A 16 22.55 8.37 -20.63
C GLU A 16 21.27 9.20 -20.83
N ARG A 17 20.16 8.55 -21.19
CA ARG A 17 18.84 9.22 -21.23
C ARG A 17 18.41 9.70 -19.85
N LEU A 18 18.63 8.90 -18.80
CA LEU A 18 18.34 9.30 -17.42
C LEU A 18 19.12 10.57 -17.03
N LYS A 19 20.42 10.62 -17.38
CA LYS A 19 21.26 11.80 -17.10
C LYS A 19 20.81 13.03 -17.87
N SER A 20 20.46 12.86 -19.15
CA SER A 20 20.16 13.98 -20.05
C SER A 20 18.75 14.53 -19.87
N PHE A 21 17.77 13.67 -19.58
CA PHE A 21 16.35 14.02 -19.60
C PHE A 21 15.63 13.81 -18.25
N GLY A 22 16.26 13.13 -17.31
CA GLY A 22 15.64 12.79 -16.03
C GLY A 22 14.82 11.51 -16.08
N VAL A 23 14.47 10.99 -14.89
CA VAL A 23 13.82 9.68 -14.70
C VAL A 23 12.40 9.62 -15.28
N SER A 24 11.67 10.73 -15.27
CA SER A 24 10.28 10.80 -15.76
C SER A 24 10.14 10.58 -17.27
N PHE A 25 11.20 10.70 -18.03
CA PHE A 25 11.23 10.48 -19.49
C PHE A 25 11.58 9.05 -19.88
N LEU A 26 11.88 8.17 -18.92
CA LEU A 26 12.21 6.79 -19.19
C LEU A 26 10.95 5.92 -19.25
N SER A 27 10.96 4.97 -20.19
CA SER A 27 9.95 3.90 -20.23
C SER A 27 10.14 2.90 -19.07
N ASN A 28 9.11 2.11 -18.76
CA ASN A 28 9.21 1.03 -17.78
C ASN A 28 10.30 0.01 -18.14
N GLU A 29 10.46 -0.29 -19.42
CA GLU A 29 11.53 -1.13 -19.93
C GLU A 29 12.91 -0.56 -19.60
N GLU A 30 13.13 0.74 -19.84
CA GLU A 30 14.38 1.42 -19.55
C GLU A 30 14.70 1.45 -18.06
N LEU A 31 13.70 1.65 -17.21
CA LEU A 31 13.85 1.61 -15.75
C LEU A 31 14.28 0.21 -15.28
N ILE A 32 13.64 -0.85 -15.78
CA ILE A 32 14.02 -2.24 -15.48
C ILE A 32 15.42 -2.54 -16.02
N ALA A 33 15.78 -2.06 -17.22
CA ALA A 33 17.11 -2.24 -17.78
C ALA A 33 18.21 -1.62 -16.91
N ILE A 34 17.94 -0.47 -16.30
CA ILE A 34 18.88 0.17 -15.35
C ILE A 34 19.07 -0.69 -14.10
N LEU A 35 17.99 -1.29 -13.55
CA LEU A 35 18.04 -2.17 -12.39
C LEU A 35 18.81 -3.48 -12.69
N LEU A 36 18.55 -4.08 -13.86
CA LEU A 36 19.21 -5.31 -14.30
C LEU A 36 20.70 -5.12 -14.63
N ARG A 37 21.12 -3.91 -14.96
CA ARG A 37 22.48 -3.47 -15.29
C ARG A 37 23.03 -4.07 -16.59
N THR A 38 22.97 -5.38 -16.74
CA THR A 38 23.55 -6.13 -17.87
C THR A 38 22.60 -7.21 -18.35
N GLY A 39 22.67 -7.52 -19.64
CA GLY A 39 22.02 -8.71 -20.19
C GLY A 39 22.78 -10.00 -19.86
N THR A 40 22.67 -10.97 -20.73
CA THR A 40 23.47 -12.22 -20.77
C THR A 40 24.41 -12.21 -21.95
N LYS A 41 25.12 -13.32 -22.19
CA LYS A 41 25.95 -13.47 -23.40
C LYS A 41 25.12 -13.47 -24.70
N SER A 42 23.87 -13.94 -24.63
CA SER A 42 22.98 -14.13 -25.79
C SER A 42 21.81 -13.13 -25.85
N THR A 43 21.48 -12.46 -24.75
CA THR A 43 20.29 -11.61 -24.64
C THR A 43 20.69 -10.24 -24.12
N SER A 44 20.30 -9.18 -24.83
CA SER A 44 20.55 -7.81 -24.36
C SER A 44 19.75 -7.48 -23.10
N VAL A 45 20.20 -6.49 -22.32
CA VAL A 45 19.46 -6.08 -21.13
C VAL A 45 18.09 -5.50 -21.49
N LYS A 46 17.93 -4.92 -22.67
CA LYS A 46 16.67 -4.43 -23.20
C LYS A 46 15.68 -5.56 -23.42
N GLU A 47 16.09 -6.61 -24.12
CA GLU A 47 15.27 -7.81 -24.31
C GLU A 47 14.91 -8.47 -22.99
N LEU A 48 15.87 -8.55 -22.06
CA LEU A 48 15.64 -9.10 -20.74
C LEU A 48 14.63 -8.29 -19.94
N SER A 49 14.63 -6.96 -20.08
CA SER A 49 13.63 -6.08 -19.47
C SER A 49 12.23 -6.30 -20.03
N LEU A 50 12.13 -6.54 -21.34
CA LEU A 50 10.86 -6.88 -21.99
C LEU A 50 10.33 -8.23 -21.52
N GLU A 51 11.20 -9.23 -21.30
CA GLU A 51 10.78 -10.52 -20.73
C GLU A 51 10.21 -10.34 -19.32
N VAL A 52 10.78 -9.47 -18.49
CA VAL A 52 10.19 -9.12 -17.19
C VAL A 52 8.79 -8.52 -17.36
N LEU A 53 8.62 -7.56 -18.27
CA LEU A 53 7.33 -6.92 -18.50
C LEU A 53 6.27 -7.87 -19.07
N LYS A 54 6.67 -8.91 -19.81
CA LYS A 54 5.75 -9.94 -20.33
C LYS A 54 5.16 -10.83 -19.22
N THR A 55 5.76 -10.90 -18.04
CA THR A 55 5.25 -11.71 -16.92
C THR A 55 4.09 -11.07 -16.18
N ILE A 56 3.70 -9.86 -16.55
CA ILE A 56 2.67 -9.04 -15.88
C ILE A 56 1.66 -8.50 -16.90
N GLU A 57 0.43 -8.28 -16.47
CA GLU A 57 -0.59 -7.59 -17.28
C GLU A 57 -0.55 -6.07 -17.06
N LYS A 58 -0.29 -5.65 -15.83
CA LYS A 58 -0.19 -4.24 -15.44
C LYS A 58 1.10 -4.02 -14.66
N ILE A 59 1.66 -2.82 -14.75
CA ILE A 59 2.90 -2.47 -14.04
C ILE A 59 2.81 -2.66 -12.52
N SER A 60 1.63 -2.48 -11.94
CA SER A 60 1.36 -2.72 -10.52
C SER A 60 1.61 -4.17 -10.08
N ASP A 61 1.46 -5.12 -11.00
CA ASP A 61 1.58 -6.55 -10.72
C ASP A 61 3.02 -6.97 -10.42
N LEU A 62 4.01 -6.14 -10.80
CA LEU A 62 5.40 -6.34 -10.41
C LEU A 62 5.58 -6.47 -8.90
N ASN A 63 4.73 -5.83 -8.10
CA ASN A 63 4.79 -5.93 -6.64
C ASN A 63 4.45 -7.33 -6.10
N ASN A 64 3.77 -8.14 -6.90
CA ASN A 64 3.29 -9.48 -6.52
C ASN A 64 4.16 -10.61 -7.10
N VAL A 65 5.13 -10.27 -7.96
CA VAL A 65 6.03 -11.27 -8.56
C VAL A 65 7.03 -11.76 -7.51
N SER A 66 7.02 -13.06 -7.25
CA SER A 66 7.92 -13.69 -6.29
C SER A 66 9.35 -13.83 -6.84
N LEU A 67 10.32 -14.06 -5.94
CA LEU A 67 11.71 -14.32 -6.30
C LEU A 67 11.83 -15.47 -7.31
N ASN A 68 11.12 -16.57 -7.07
CA ASN A 68 11.15 -17.75 -7.94
C ASN A 68 10.59 -17.45 -9.33
N GLN A 69 9.53 -16.64 -9.42
CA GLN A 69 8.96 -16.22 -10.70
C GLN A 69 9.94 -15.34 -11.49
N PHE A 70 10.64 -14.38 -10.86
CA PHE A 70 11.70 -13.64 -11.54
C PHE A 70 12.85 -14.55 -11.99
N MET A 71 13.26 -15.51 -11.16
CA MET A 71 14.33 -16.45 -11.48
C MET A 71 13.95 -17.45 -12.57
N SER A 72 12.65 -17.68 -12.84
CA SER A 72 12.21 -18.52 -13.96
C SER A 72 12.43 -17.87 -15.33
N ILE A 73 12.68 -16.55 -15.37
CA ILE A 73 12.98 -15.82 -16.60
C ILE A 73 14.44 -16.11 -16.99
N SER A 74 14.65 -16.67 -18.17
CA SER A 74 16.00 -16.99 -18.67
C SER A 74 16.90 -15.75 -18.69
N GLY A 75 18.01 -15.80 -17.96
CA GLY A 75 18.97 -14.69 -17.84
C GLY A 75 18.75 -13.79 -16.61
N ILE A 76 17.73 -14.08 -15.79
CA ILE A 76 17.56 -13.46 -14.48
C ILE A 76 17.99 -14.46 -13.41
N GLY A 77 19.20 -14.28 -12.90
CA GLY A 77 19.66 -14.99 -11.70
C GLY A 77 19.22 -14.29 -10.41
N GLU A 78 19.49 -14.94 -9.29
CA GLU A 78 19.09 -14.50 -7.95
C GLU A 78 19.44 -13.03 -7.66
N ALA A 79 20.66 -12.60 -7.95
CA ALA A 79 21.10 -11.22 -7.70
C ALA A 79 20.29 -10.17 -8.47
N LYS A 80 19.92 -10.45 -9.72
CA LYS A 80 19.08 -9.55 -10.52
C LYS A 80 17.65 -9.50 -10.00
N ALA A 81 17.07 -10.66 -9.67
CA ALA A 81 15.73 -10.77 -9.10
C ALA A 81 15.64 -10.02 -7.76
N MET A 82 16.60 -10.21 -6.85
CA MET A 82 16.69 -9.47 -5.60
C MET A 82 16.79 -7.95 -5.80
N SER A 83 17.54 -7.50 -6.80
CA SER A 83 17.66 -6.06 -7.08
C SER A 83 16.34 -5.43 -7.49
N ILE A 84 15.53 -6.12 -8.29
CA ILE A 84 14.19 -5.65 -8.67
C ILE A 84 13.28 -5.62 -7.44
N ILE A 85 13.20 -6.71 -6.68
CA ILE A 85 12.34 -6.81 -5.50
C ILE A 85 12.70 -5.74 -4.47
N ALA A 86 13.99 -5.55 -4.20
CA ALA A 86 14.46 -4.54 -3.26
C ALA A 86 14.11 -3.11 -3.73
N ALA A 87 14.24 -2.83 -5.03
CA ALA A 87 13.88 -1.52 -5.58
C ALA A 87 12.37 -1.25 -5.49
N LEU A 88 11.53 -2.27 -5.76
CA LEU A 88 10.06 -2.15 -5.62
C LEU A 88 9.65 -1.93 -4.17
N GLU A 89 10.21 -2.70 -3.24
CA GLU A 89 9.92 -2.54 -1.81
C GLU A 89 10.39 -1.17 -1.28
N LEU A 90 11.57 -0.72 -1.69
CA LEU A 90 12.08 0.61 -1.33
C LEU A 90 11.19 1.73 -1.87
N GLY A 91 10.77 1.63 -3.13
CA GLY A 91 9.82 2.58 -3.74
C GLY A 91 8.49 2.61 -3.00
N LYS A 92 7.96 1.45 -2.62
CA LYS A 92 6.76 1.33 -1.79
C LYS A 92 6.94 2.02 -0.44
N ARG A 93 8.07 1.80 0.24
CA ARG A 93 8.38 2.47 1.52
C ARG A 93 8.50 3.98 1.37
N VAL A 94 9.21 4.46 0.36
CA VAL A 94 9.32 5.91 0.08
C VAL A 94 7.95 6.51 -0.17
N TYR A 95 7.11 5.88 -0.98
CA TYR A 95 5.74 6.34 -1.24
C TYR A 95 4.90 6.40 0.04
N LEU A 96 4.95 5.36 0.87
CA LEU A 96 4.21 5.29 2.14
C LEU A 96 4.75 6.27 3.20
N PHE A 97 6.05 6.61 3.16
CA PHE A 97 6.66 7.56 4.11
C PHE A 97 6.54 9.02 3.67
N ASN A 98 6.47 9.30 2.35
CA ASN A 98 6.21 10.66 1.86
C ASN A 98 4.82 11.20 2.23
N ASP A 99 3.86 10.33 2.56
CA ASP A 99 2.55 10.75 3.05
C ASP A 99 2.56 11.19 4.54
N LYS A 100 3.65 10.95 5.30
CA LYS A 100 3.73 11.37 6.71
C LYS A 100 3.86 12.88 6.89
N ASP A 101 4.33 13.61 5.89
CA ASP A 101 4.47 15.08 5.93
C ASP A 101 3.29 15.81 5.26
N LYS A 102 2.38 15.11 4.61
CA LYS A 102 1.15 15.72 4.11
C LYS A 102 0.11 15.74 5.23
N ILE A 103 -0.32 16.93 5.62
CA ILE A 103 -1.49 17.11 6.47
C ILE A 103 -2.69 16.52 5.73
N ILE A 104 -3.10 15.31 6.13
CA ILE A 104 -4.25 14.62 5.55
C ILE A 104 -5.49 15.13 6.25
N LYS A 105 -6.25 15.97 5.59
CA LYS A 105 -7.55 16.43 6.09
C LYS A 105 -8.65 15.47 5.69
N ILE A 106 -9.37 14.96 6.66
CA ILE A 106 -10.53 14.07 6.44
C ILE A 106 -11.77 14.92 6.25
N ASN A 107 -12.20 15.05 5.00
CA ASN A 107 -13.38 15.86 4.66
C ASN A 107 -14.67 15.01 4.56
N ASN A 108 -14.54 13.73 4.27
CA ASN A 108 -15.65 12.78 4.11
C ASN A 108 -15.16 11.33 4.17
N SER A 109 -16.08 10.38 4.19
CA SER A 109 -15.80 8.93 4.23
C SER A 109 -15.00 8.45 3.01
N TYR A 110 -15.18 9.07 1.85
CA TYR A 110 -14.43 8.72 0.64
C TYR A 110 -12.94 9.02 0.78
N THR A 111 -12.57 10.10 1.50
CA THR A 111 -11.17 10.38 1.85
C THR A 111 -10.59 9.23 2.70
N VAL A 112 -11.32 8.78 3.70
CA VAL A 112 -10.92 7.64 4.55
C VAL A 112 -10.80 6.37 3.72
N TYR A 113 -11.82 6.07 2.89
CA TYR A 113 -11.79 4.91 2.01
C TYR A 113 -10.54 4.90 1.11
N ASN A 114 -10.21 6.00 0.46
CA ASN A 114 -9.04 6.08 -0.41
C ASN A 114 -7.71 5.82 0.31
N LEU A 115 -7.59 6.21 1.57
CA LEU A 115 -6.42 5.94 2.40
C LEU A 115 -6.30 4.46 2.78
N TYR A 116 -7.43 3.78 2.96
CA TYR A 116 -7.47 2.42 3.50
C TYR A 116 -8.04 1.39 2.52
N LYS A 117 -8.31 1.74 1.27
CA LYS A 117 -8.80 0.79 0.25
C LYS A 117 -7.88 -0.41 0.01
N TYR A 118 -6.61 -0.33 0.39
CA TYR A 118 -5.69 -1.45 0.33
C TYR A 118 -6.09 -2.60 1.26
N LEU A 119 -6.90 -2.33 2.30
CA LEU A 119 -7.40 -3.36 3.22
C LEU A 119 -8.28 -4.41 2.52
N ARG A 120 -8.86 -4.09 1.37
CA ARG A 120 -9.62 -5.05 0.54
C ARG A 120 -8.78 -6.22 0.05
N MET A 121 -7.44 -6.08 0.03
CA MET A 121 -6.49 -7.11 -0.41
C MET A 121 -5.95 -7.93 0.78
N GLU A 122 -6.32 -7.59 2.00
CA GLU A 122 -5.87 -8.30 3.19
C GLU A 122 -6.73 -9.55 3.40
N GLU A 123 -6.08 -10.68 3.63
CA GLU A 123 -6.74 -11.98 3.84
C GLU A 123 -7.37 -12.12 5.23
N GLN A 124 -7.03 -11.22 6.15
CA GLN A 124 -7.52 -11.21 7.52
C GLN A 124 -8.25 -9.91 7.82
N GLU A 125 -9.19 -9.96 8.76
CA GLU A 125 -9.82 -8.75 9.30
C GLU A 125 -8.79 -7.87 10.00
N ASN A 126 -8.82 -6.60 9.69
CA ASN A 126 -7.99 -5.58 10.29
C ASN A 126 -8.89 -4.46 10.81
N LEU A 127 -8.68 -4.04 12.04
CA LEU A 127 -9.32 -2.87 12.61
C LEU A 127 -8.27 -1.78 12.80
N ILE A 128 -8.53 -0.61 12.24
CA ILE A 128 -7.64 0.56 12.29
C ILE A 128 -8.37 1.70 12.98
N ALA A 129 -7.71 2.34 13.93
CA ALA A 129 -8.18 3.58 14.54
C ALA A 129 -7.37 4.76 13.97
N LEU A 130 -8.08 5.77 13.49
CA LEU A 130 -7.55 7.05 13.03
C LEU A 130 -7.78 8.09 14.10
N PHE A 131 -6.74 8.79 14.51
CA PHE A 131 -6.77 9.86 15.51
C PHE A 131 -6.68 11.20 14.79
N LEU A 132 -7.68 12.08 14.99
CA LEU A 132 -7.78 13.36 14.30
C LEU A 132 -7.63 14.54 15.29
N ASP A 133 -7.11 15.64 14.77
CA ASP A 133 -7.10 16.91 15.48
C ASP A 133 -8.46 17.64 15.38
N ASN A 134 -8.54 18.82 15.96
CA ASN A 134 -9.75 19.66 15.96
C ASN A 134 -10.09 20.26 14.58
N LYS A 135 -9.19 20.12 13.56
CA LYS A 135 -9.40 20.53 12.17
C LYS A 135 -9.72 19.34 11.27
N ASN A 136 -9.96 18.15 11.87
CA ASN A 136 -10.11 16.87 11.17
C ASN A 136 -8.87 16.46 10.36
N CYS A 137 -7.67 16.87 10.79
CA CYS A 137 -6.44 16.40 10.18
C CYS A 137 -5.98 15.12 10.89
N LEU A 138 -5.51 14.16 10.09
CA LEU A 138 -5.01 12.89 10.62
C LEU A 138 -3.70 13.11 11.36
N ILE A 139 -3.72 12.90 12.69
CA ILE A 139 -2.52 12.92 13.54
C ILE A 139 -1.76 11.62 13.39
N LYS A 140 -2.50 10.49 13.50
CA LYS A 140 -1.92 9.13 13.46
C LYS A 140 -3.01 8.12 13.16
N SER A 141 -2.63 7.01 12.53
CA SER A 141 -3.44 5.81 12.50
C SER A 141 -2.70 4.63 13.12
N THR A 142 -3.45 3.71 13.71
CA THR A 142 -2.88 2.51 14.34
C THR A 142 -3.76 1.31 14.03
N LYS A 143 -3.16 0.23 13.57
CA LYS A 143 -3.83 -1.06 13.49
C LYS A 143 -4.00 -1.58 14.92
N VAL A 144 -5.24 -1.65 15.39
CA VAL A 144 -5.56 -2.06 16.77
C VAL A 144 -5.94 -3.52 16.88
N PHE A 145 -6.27 -4.16 15.75
CA PHE A 145 -6.56 -5.58 15.68
C PHE A 145 -6.19 -6.16 14.30
N LYS A 146 -5.74 -7.43 14.31
CA LYS A 146 -5.56 -8.27 13.13
C LYS A 146 -5.86 -9.73 13.53
N GLY A 147 -6.84 -10.38 12.86
CA GLY A 147 -7.18 -11.77 13.18
C GLY A 147 -8.45 -12.26 12.51
N THR A 148 -8.99 -13.38 12.99
CA THR A 148 -10.28 -13.96 12.58
C THR A 148 -11.36 -13.66 13.64
N VAL A 149 -12.62 -13.71 13.24
CA VAL A 149 -13.85 -13.34 13.97
C VAL A 149 -13.98 -13.88 15.42
N ASN A 150 -13.19 -14.89 15.81
CA ASN A 150 -13.25 -15.52 17.13
C ASN A 150 -12.21 -15.04 18.15
N SER A 151 -11.34 -14.10 17.81
CA SER A 151 -10.34 -13.58 18.74
C SER A 151 -10.65 -12.11 19.10
N SER A 152 -10.80 -11.88 20.38
CA SER A 152 -11.06 -10.62 21.09
C SER A 152 -10.99 -9.35 20.27
N ILE A 153 -12.14 -8.79 19.93
CA ILE A 153 -12.31 -7.44 19.39
C ILE A 153 -11.50 -6.46 20.25
N ALA A 154 -10.82 -5.52 19.60
CA ALA A 154 -10.05 -4.48 20.31
C ALA A 154 -10.91 -3.81 21.39
N HIS A 155 -10.41 -3.78 22.63
CA HIS A 155 -11.16 -3.19 23.73
C HIS A 155 -11.17 -1.66 23.59
N PRO A 156 -12.29 -0.96 23.76
CA PRO A 156 -12.37 0.51 23.70
C PRO A 156 -11.28 1.21 24.51
N ARG A 157 -10.96 0.70 25.71
CA ARG A 157 -9.88 1.19 26.57
C ARG A 157 -8.55 1.34 25.83
N ASP A 158 -8.18 0.38 24.98
CA ASP A 158 -6.88 0.39 24.30
C ASP A 158 -6.84 1.42 23.17
N ILE A 159 -7.97 1.63 22.50
CA ILE A 159 -8.14 2.66 21.48
C ILE A 159 -8.07 4.05 22.12
N PHE A 160 -8.83 4.27 23.21
CA PHE A 160 -8.83 5.58 23.88
C PHE A 160 -7.52 5.89 24.57
N LYS A 161 -6.78 4.90 25.08
CA LYS A 161 -5.41 5.09 25.56
C LYS A 161 -4.50 5.65 24.49
N LEU A 162 -4.63 5.17 23.25
CA LEU A 162 -3.87 5.69 22.11
C LEU A 162 -4.35 7.08 21.68
N ALA A 163 -5.67 7.32 21.69
CA ALA A 163 -6.26 8.62 21.38
C ALA A 163 -5.74 9.71 22.32
N ILE A 164 -5.77 9.46 23.63
CA ILE A 164 -5.26 10.39 24.65
C ILE A 164 -3.78 10.65 24.47
N ARG A 165 -2.96 9.61 24.24
CA ARG A 165 -1.52 9.76 24.03
C ARG A 165 -1.17 10.59 22.80
N ASN A 166 -2.03 10.60 21.79
CA ASN A 166 -1.83 11.36 20.57
C ASN A 166 -2.57 12.71 20.58
N ASN A 167 -3.15 13.12 21.70
CA ASN A 167 -3.95 14.35 21.85
C ASN A 167 -5.05 14.44 20.76
N ALA A 168 -5.72 13.32 20.49
CA ALA A 168 -6.78 13.27 19.50
C ALA A 168 -8.01 14.03 19.96
N SER A 169 -8.61 14.79 19.08
CA SER A 169 -9.90 15.46 19.29
C SER A 169 -11.08 14.58 18.88
N SER A 170 -10.87 13.65 17.94
CA SER A 170 -11.87 12.67 17.49
C SER A 170 -11.22 11.42 16.91
N ILE A 171 -12.03 10.37 16.72
CA ILE A 171 -11.59 9.07 16.22
C ILE A 171 -12.47 8.66 15.03
N ILE A 172 -11.86 8.03 14.02
CA ILE A 172 -12.56 7.23 13.01
C ILE A 172 -12.06 5.80 13.12
N ILE A 173 -12.98 4.85 13.01
CA ILE A 173 -12.68 3.41 12.95
C ILE A 173 -12.84 2.94 11.50
N VAL A 174 -11.91 2.10 11.04
CA VAL A 174 -11.98 1.45 9.73
C VAL A 174 -11.68 -0.03 9.90
N HIS A 175 -12.49 -0.90 9.31
CA HIS A 175 -12.16 -2.31 9.21
C HIS A 175 -12.53 -2.88 7.84
N ASN A 176 -12.05 -4.07 7.53
CA ASN A 176 -12.36 -4.79 6.29
C ASN A 176 -12.97 -6.15 6.57
N HIS A 177 -13.82 -6.61 5.65
CA HIS A 177 -14.29 -7.99 5.58
C HIS A 177 -13.61 -8.72 4.41
N PRO A 178 -12.70 -9.68 4.66
CA PRO A 178 -12.08 -10.49 3.61
C PRO A 178 -13.09 -11.35 2.84
N SER A 179 -14.23 -11.68 3.46
CA SER A 179 -15.33 -12.42 2.82
C SER A 179 -15.99 -11.69 1.65
N GLY A 180 -15.81 -10.37 1.57
CA GLY A 180 -16.51 -9.53 0.59
C GLY A 180 -17.95 -9.18 0.96
N ASP A 181 -18.44 -9.61 2.14
CA ASP A 181 -19.78 -9.25 2.63
C ASP A 181 -19.77 -7.85 3.24
N ALA A 182 -20.60 -6.96 2.71
CA ALA A 182 -20.77 -5.59 3.19
C ALA A 182 -21.71 -5.46 4.40
N THR A 183 -22.30 -6.58 4.86
CA THR A 183 -23.20 -6.59 6.00
C THR A 183 -22.40 -6.59 7.31
N PRO A 184 -22.54 -5.59 8.18
CA PRO A 184 -21.90 -5.60 9.48
C PRO A 184 -22.37 -6.78 10.33
N SER A 185 -21.46 -7.46 11.01
CA SER A 185 -21.78 -8.51 11.96
C SER A 185 -22.44 -7.94 13.22
N LYS A 186 -23.02 -8.80 14.04
CA LYS A 186 -23.58 -8.40 15.36
C LYS A 186 -22.47 -7.88 16.28
N GLU A 187 -21.29 -8.45 16.17
CA GLU A 187 -20.08 -8.07 16.89
C GLU A 187 -19.63 -6.68 16.49
N ASP A 188 -19.63 -6.34 15.18
CA ASP A 188 -19.30 -5.01 14.67
C ASP A 188 -20.26 -3.95 15.20
N ILE A 189 -21.56 -4.24 15.18
CA ILE A 189 -22.60 -3.33 15.72
C ILE A 189 -22.40 -3.12 17.21
N THR A 190 -22.17 -4.20 17.97
CA THR A 190 -21.95 -4.13 19.42
C THR A 190 -20.70 -3.33 19.75
N PHE A 191 -19.59 -3.62 19.08
CA PHE A 191 -18.33 -2.87 19.22
C PHE A 191 -18.54 -1.38 18.89
N THR A 192 -19.22 -1.10 17.78
CA THR A 192 -19.50 0.27 17.35
C THR A 192 -20.27 1.03 18.43
N ASN A 193 -21.36 0.47 18.94
CA ASN A 193 -22.15 1.10 19.98
C ASN A 193 -21.32 1.37 21.25
N ASN A 194 -20.51 0.41 21.66
CA ASN A 194 -19.65 0.52 22.84
C ASN A 194 -18.60 1.62 22.69
N ILE A 195 -17.92 1.68 21.53
CA ILE A 195 -16.85 2.67 21.32
C ILE A 195 -17.42 4.08 21.15
N PHE A 196 -18.59 4.24 20.50
CA PHE A 196 -19.27 5.53 20.38
C PHE A 196 -19.73 6.05 21.73
N THR A 197 -20.33 5.18 22.56
CA THR A 197 -20.75 5.54 23.93
C THR A 197 -19.55 5.92 24.78
N SER A 198 -18.48 5.15 24.74
CA SER A 198 -17.23 5.44 25.45
C SER A 198 -16.63 6.78 25.01
N GLY A 199 -16.64 7.07 23.72
CA GLY A 199 -16.13 8.32 23.17
C GLY A 199 -16.86 9.56 23.68
N LYS A 200 -18.18 9.47 23.78
CA LYS A 200 -19.01 10.54 24.37
C LYS A 200 -18.67 10.80 25.84
N ILE A 201 -18.45 9.74 26.61
CA ILE A 201 -18.12 9.85 28.05
C ILE A 201 -16.71 10.43 28.24
N ILE A 202 -15.73 10.01 27.42
CA ILE A 202 -14.32 10.44 27.53
C ILE A 202 -14.11 11.84 26.95
N GLY A 203 -15.04 12.35 26.13
CA GLY A 203 -14.89 13.64 25.45
C GLY A 203 -14.04 13.59 24.18
N ILE A 204 -13.79 12.38 23.65
CA ILE A 204 -13.12 12.15 22.37
C ILE A 204 -14.10 11.35 21.48
N PRO A 205 -15.01 12.02 20.75
CA PRO A 205 -16.03 11.32 20.00
C PRO A 205 -15.45 10.45 18.88
N VAL A 206 -16.05 9.26 18.71
CA VAL A 206 -15.91 8.50 17.48
C VAL A 206 -16.91 9.08 16.48
N ILE A 207 -16.44 9.56 15.34
CA ILE A 207 -17.27 10.28 14.36
C ILE A 207 -17.74 9.39 13.22
N GLU A 208 -17.05 8.27 12.97
CA GLU A 208 -17.40 7.34 11.92
C GLU A 208 -16.83 5.95 12.18
N HIS A 209 -17.56 4.91 11.78
CA HIS A 209 -17.04 3.55 11.63
C HIS A 209 -17.30 3.07 10.21
N LEU A 210 -16.21 2.90 9.44
CA LEU A 210 -16.21 2.57 8.03
C LEU A 210 -15.82 1.11 7.80
N LEU A 211 -16.64 0.39 7.06
CA LEU A 211 -16.33 -0.95 6.55
C LEU A 211 -15.85 -0.85 5.11
N VAL A 212 -14.66 -1.39 4.81
CA VAL A 212 -14.07 -1.47 3.47
C VAL A 212 -14.30 -2.87 2.90
N VAL A 213 -15.01 -2.96 1.78
CA VAL A 213 -15.35 -4.22 1.11
C VAL A 213 -15.19 -4.08 -0.40
N GLY A 214 -14.29 -4.85 -0.99
CA GLY A 214 -14.03 -4.77 -2.42
C GLY A 214 -13.72 -3.33 -2.88
N ASP A 215 -14.40 -2.88 -3.92
CA ASP A 215 -14.25 -1.52 -4.46
C ASP A 215 -15.20 -0.48 -3.81
N ASN A 216 -15.87 -0.86 -2.72
CA ASN A 216 -16.84 -0.03 -2.03
C ASN A 216 -16.54 0.10 -0.53
N HIS A 217 -17.27 0.99 0.10
CA HIS A 217 -17.29 1.15 1.55
C HIS A 217 -18.71 1.42 2.03
N CYS A 218 -19.02 1.01 3.24
CA CYS A 218 -20.26 1.37 3.90
C CYS A 218 -19.99 1.90 5.32
N LYS A 219 -20.89 2.71 5.83
CA LYS A 219 -20.86 3.18 7.21
C LYS A 219 -21.65 2.20 8.07
N ILE A 220 -21.08 1.86 9.22
CA ILE A 220 -21.80 1.12 10.25
C ILE A 220 -22.55 2.08 11.17
N TYR A 221 -22.01 3.33 11.27
CA TYR A 221 -22.57 4.42 12.07
C TYR A 221 -22.22 5.77 11.41
#